data_7fdf1ea1ffc9c103832f909202ef37b5
#
_entry.id   7fdf1ea1ffc9c103832f909202ef37b5
#
_cell.length_a   1.000
_cell.length_b   1.000
_cell.length_c   1.000
_cell.angle_alpha   90.00
_cell.angle_beta   90.00
_cell.angle_gamma   90.00
#
_symmetry.space_group_name_H-M   'P 1'
#
loop_
_entity.id
_entity.type
_entity.pdbx_description
1 polymer ?
#
loop_
_entity_poly.entity_id
_entity_poly.type
_entity_poly.pdbx_seq_one_letter_code
_entity_poly.pdbx_strand_id
1 'polypeptide(L)'
;MPLGMAWEEIVDSELGIIIIRAEDCLHCVELRAILSEQPLSAPMEWIDKQNATDLYSQYPLFAASVDILPFAGIFSDGELKQVVRAATRERIEDALSA
;
A
#
# COMPACT_ATOMS: atom_id res chain seq x y z
N MET A 1 -8.88 19.15 -8.98
CA MET A 1 -7.77 18.40 -9.53
C MET A 1 -6.93 17.80 -8.41
N PRO A 2 -6.77 16.52 -8.31
CA PRO A 2 -5.94 15.96 -7.25
C PRO A 2 -4.50 16.36 -7.44
N LEU A 3 -3.82 16.62 -6.32
CA LEU A 3 -2.42 17.04 -6.33
C LEU A 3 -1.46 15.88 -6.09
N GLY A 4 -1.84 14.70 -6.46
CA GLY A 4 -1.01 13.53 -6.32
C GLY A 4 -1.69 12.37 -7.00
N MET A 5 -1.07 11.22 -6.97
CA MET A 5 -1.67 10.04 -7.56
C MET A 5 -2.73 9.50 -6.63
N ALA A 6 -3.96 9.38 -7.14
CA ALA A 6 -5.01 8.69 -6.42
C ALA A 6 -4.69 7.20 -6.39
N TRP A 7 -5.24 6.46 -5.42
CA TRP A 7 -4.98 5.03 -5.32
C TRP A 7 -5.43 4.28 -6.58
N GLU A 8 -6.44 4.79 -7.27
CA GLU A 8 -6.93 4.18 -8.52
C GLU A 8 -5.84 4.13 -9.58
N GLU A 9 -5.07 5.21 -9.71
CA GLU A 9 -3.98 5.26 -10.67
C GLU A 9 -2.86 4.29 -10.32
N ILE A 10 -2.58 4.17 -9.02
CA ILE A 10 -1.56 3.24 -8.54
C ILE A 10 -1.97 1.80 -8.85
N VAL A 11 -3.22 1.46 -8.55
CA VAL A 11 -3.76 0.11 -8.76
C VAL A 11 -3.74 -0.27 -10.25
N ASP A 12 -4.03 0.68 -11.12
CA ASP A 12 -4.08 0.45 -12.57
C ASP A 12 -2.72 0.46 -13.24
N SER A 13 -1.67 0.81 -12.52
CA SER A 13 -0.30 0.79 -13.05
C SER A 13 0.15 -0.65 -13.30
N GLU A 14 1.18 -0.82 -14.11
CA GLU A 14 1.79 -2.13 -14.33
C GLU A 14 2.23 -2.76 -13.03
N LEU A 15 2.67 -1.93 -12.10
CA LEU A 15 3.07 -2.36 -10.77
C LEU A 15 2.87 -1.18 -9.82
N GLY A 16 2.02 -1.36 -8.82
CA GLY A 16 1.72 -0.30 -7.86
C GLY A 16 1.56 -0.86 -6.46
N ILE A 17 1.79 -0.02 -5.47
CA ILE A 17 1.75 -0.42 -4.07
C ILE A 17 0.81 0.52 -3.32
N ILE A 18 -0.13 -0.07 -2.58
CA ILE A 18 -1.00 0.68 -1.67
C ILE A 18 -0.61 0.27 -0.25
N ILE A 19 -0.33 1.25 0.60
CA ILE A 19 0.02 0.98 2.00
C ILE A 19 -1.06 1.58 2.89
N ILE A 20 -1.65 0.74 3.72
CA ILE A 20 -2.68 1.15 4.67
C ILE A 20 -2.01 1.55 5.97
N ARG A 21 -2.37 2.71 6.50
CA ARG A 21 -1.83 3.23 7.75
C ARG A 21 -2.95 3.67 8.69
N ALA A 22 -2.60 3.89 9.95
CA ALA A 22 -3.49 4.49 10.92
C ALA A 22 -2.75 5.60 11.66
N GLU A 23 -3.49 6.50 12.29
CA GLU A 23 -2.94 7.68 12.94
C GLU A 23 -1.98 7.33 14.08
N ASP A 24 -2.32 6.33 14.87
CA ASP A 24 -1.57 5.94 16.05
C ASP A 24 -0.64 4.75 15.81
N CYS A 25 -0.24 4.54 14.57
CA CYS A 25 0.61 3.43 14.19
C CYS A 25 2.07 3.86 14.14
N LEU A 26 2.83 3.49 15.17
CA LEU A 26 4.25 3.83 15.27
C LEU A 26 5.06 3.24 14.10
N HIS A 27 4.80 1.97 13.76
CA HIS A 27 5.50 1.31 12.67
C HIS A 27 5.19 1.95 11.31
N CYS A 28 3.98 2.52 11.16
CA CYS A 28 3.63 3.26 9.95
C CYS A 28 4.48 4.53 9.83
N VAL A 29 4.67 5.24 10.95
CA VAL A 29 5.51 6.44 10.99
C VAL A 29 6.96 6.09 10.64
N GLU A 30 7.47 5.01 11.20
CA GLU A 30 8.83 4.55 10.93
C GLU A 30 9.02 4.19 9.46
N LEU A 31 8.08 3.43 8.91
CA LEU A 31 8.16 3.04 7.50
C LEU A 31 8.11 4.26 6.58
N ARG A 32 7.22 5.22 6.90
CA ARG A 32 7.11 6.41 6.09
C ARG A 32 8.41 7.20 6.07
N ALA A 33 9.08 7.30 7.20
CA ALA A 33 10.38 7.98 7.29
C ALA A 33 11.43 7.27 6.44
N ILE A 34 11.47 5.94 6.48
CA ILE A 34 12.40 5.14 5.68
C ILE A 34 12.13 5.33 4.20
N LEU A 35 10.87 5.27 3.78
CA LEU A 35 10.51 5.37 2.37
C LEU A 35 10.70 6.78 1.81
N SER A 36 10.72 7.81 2.65
CA SER A 36 11.02 9.16 2.18
C SER A 36 12.49 9.31 1.81
N GLU A 37 13.37 8.54 2.43
CA GLU A 37 14.80 8.54 2.13
C GLU A 37 15.19 7.48 1.10
N GLN A 38 14.51 6.34 1.13
CA GLN A 38 14.78 5.21 0.26
C GLN A 38 13.48 4.76 -0.40
N PRO A 39 13.03 5.44 -1.45
CA PRO A 39 11.77 5.12 -2.11
C PRO A 39 11.73 3.69 -2.63
N LEU A 40 10.52 3.17 -2.76
CA LEU A 40 10.31 1.86 -3.37
C LEU A 40 10.54 1.93 -4.88
N SER A 41 10.77 0.77 -5.49
CA SER A 41 11.04 0.68 -6.92
C SER A 41 9.79 0.79 -7.80
N ALA A 42 8.62 0.96 -7.19
CA ALA A 42 7.34 1.09 -7.90
C ALA A 42 6.53 2.25 -7.31
N PRO A 43 5.59 2.82 -8.07
CA PRO A 43 4.71 3.87 -7.57
C PRO A 43 3.91 3.38 -6.36
N MET A 44 3.70 4.25 -5.40
CA MET A 44 2.98 3.89 -4.19
C MET A 44 2.10 5.02 -3.69
N GLU A 45 1.09 4.66 -2.90
CA GLU A 45 0.22 5.62 -2.24
C GLU A 45 -0.07 5.15 -0.82
N TRP A 46 -0.15 6.10 0.10
CA TRP A 46 -0.55 5.85 1.48
C TRP A 46 -2.04 6.14 1.63
N ILE A 47 -2.77 5.26 2.31
CA ILE A 47 -4.18 5.47 2.59
C ILE A 47 -4.43 5.20 4.07
N ASP A 48 -5.06 6.16 4.76
CA ASP A 48 -5.52 5.92 6.12
C ASP A 48 -6.60 4.84 6.10
N LYS A 49 -6.56 3.94 7.04
CA LYS A 49 -7.50 2.84 7.09
C LYS A 49 -8.95 3.31 7.14
N GLN A 50 -9.21 4.46 7.76
CA GLN A 50 -10.56 5.03 7.83
C GLN A 50 -11.02 5.63 6.49
N ASN A 51 -10.09 5.88 5.57
CA ASN A 51 -10.39 6.44 4.25
C ASN A 51 -10.33 5.40 3.14
N ALA A 52 -10.21 4.13 3.48
CA ALA A 52 -10.01 3.05 2.52
C ALA A 52 -11.31 2.37 2.08
N THR A 53 -12.46 2.96 2.40
CA THR A 53 -13.77 2.35 2.13
C THR A 53 -13.94 1.96 0.66
N ASP A 54 -13.63 2.88 -0.26
CA ASP A 54 -13.81 2.62 -1.69
C ASP A 54 -12.85 1.52 -2.18
N LEU A 55 -11.61 1.57 -1.71
CA LEU A 55 -10.63 0.55 -2.04
C LEU A 55 -11.08 -0.82 -1.54
N TYR A 56 -11.56 -0.88 -0.31
CA TYR A 56 -12.03 -2.13 0.30
C TYR A 56 -13.25 -2.68 -0.42
N SER A 57 -14.14 -1.81 -0.88
CA SER A 57 -15.31 -2.24 -1.64
C SER A 57 -14.92 -2.88 -2.96
N GLN A 58 -13.89 -2.36 -3.60
CA GLN A 58 -13.41 -2.84 -4.88
C GLN A 58 -12.55 -4.08 -4.74
N TYR A 59 -11.86 -4.22 -3.62
CA TYR A 59 -10.97 -5.36 -3.37
C TYR A 59 -11.29 -6.00 -2.02
N PRO A 60 -12.40 -6.76 -1.95
CA PRO A 60 -12.82 -7.36 -0.67
C PRO A 60 -11.80 -8.32 -0.06
N LEU A 61 -11.03 -9.00 -0.89
CA LEU A 61 -9.99 -9.90 -0.39
C LEU A 61 -8.86 -9.13 0.29
N PHE A 62 -8.54 -7.95 -0.25
CA PHE A 62 -7.57 -7.07 0.39
C PHE A 62 -8.08 -6.59 1.74
N ALA A 63 -9.33 -6.14 1.78
CA ALA A 63 -9.96 -5.70 3.02
C ALA A 63 -9.96 -6.78 4.09
N ALA A 64 -10.29 -8.00 3.69
CA ALA A 64 -10.33 -9.14 4.61
C ALA A 64 -8.96 -9.52 5.14
N SER A 65 -7.91 -9.17 4.42
CA SER A 65 -6.54 -9.52 4.80
C SER A 65 -5.88 -8.48 5.70
N VAL A 66 -6.42 -7.25 5.75
CA VAL A 66 -5.81 -6.18 6.54
C VAL A 66 -5.96 -6.48 8.04
N ASP A 67 -4.86 -6.68 8.72
CA ASP A 67 -4.85 -6.98 10.16
C ASP A 67 -3.76 -6.24 10.91
N ILE A 68 -2.50 -6.31 10.47
CA ILE A 68 -1.38 -5.68 11.14
C ILE A 68 -0.87 -4.53 10.26
N LEU A 69 -0.83 -3.33 10.83
CA LEU A 69 -0.36 -2.14 10.12
C LEU A 69 1.11 -1.89 10.38
N PRO A 70 1.86 -1.31 9.44
CA PRO A 70 1.41 -0.96 8.09
C PRO A 70 1.15 -2.21 7.25
N PHE A 71 0.14 -2.14 6.41
CA PHE A 71 -0.28 -3.27 5.58
C PHE A 71 -0.22 -2.85 4.11
N ALA A 72 0.49 -3.60 3.29
CA ALA A 72 0.69 -3.25 1.90
C ALA A 72 0.01 -4.24 0.96
N GLY A 73 -0.51 -3.72 -0.15
CA GLY A 73 -0.99 -4.53 -1.24
C GLY A 73 -0.21 -4.20 -2.50
N ILE A 74 0.15 -5.21 -3.27
CA ILE A 74 0.82 -5.05 -4.55
C ILE A 74 -0.19 -5.33 -5.64
N PHE A 75 -0.39 -4.34 -6.50
CA PHE A 75 -1.39 -4.38 -7.56
C PHE A 75 -0.69 -4.29 -8.92
N SER A 76 -1.32 -4.87 -9.92
CA SER A 76 -0.83 -4.83 -11.29
C SER A 76 -2.02 -4.84 -12.23
N ASP A 77 -2.11 -3.81 -13.07
CA ASP A 77 -3.16 -3.69 -14.09
C ASP A 77 -4.57 -3.86 -13.51
N GLY A 78 -4.82 -3.28 -12.36
CA GLY A 78 -6.12 -3.29 -11.70
C GLY A 78 -6.39 -4.53 -10.85
N GLU A 79 -5.43 -5.42 -10.71
CA GLU A 79 -5.61 -6.65 -9.93
C GLU A 79 -4.68 -6.70 -8.71
N LEU A 80 -5.23 -7.19 -7.61
CA LEU A 80 -4.42 -7.44 -6.41
C LEU A 80 -3.59 -8.71 -6.65
N LYS A 81 -2.27 -8.57 -6.56
CA LYS A 81 -1.35 -9.69 -6.79
C LYS A 81 -0.84 -10.31 -5.50
N GLN A 82 -0.58 -9.48 -4.49
CA GLN A 82 0.05 -9.95 -3.28
C GLN A 82 -0.19 -8.98 -2.14
N VAL A 83 -0.17 -9.48 -0.90
CA VAL A 83 -0.26 -8.63 0.28
C VAL A 83 1.00 -8.80 1.12
N VAL A 84 1.37 -7.73 1.84
CA VAL A 84 2.52 -7.76 2.74
C VAL A 84 2.03 -7.30 4.11
N ARG A 85 1.96 -8.23 5.03
CA ARG A 85 1.50 -7.95 6.40
C ARG A 85 2.67 -7.45 7.24
N ALA A 86 2.40 -6.53 8.15
CA ALA A 86 3.44 -5.89 8.95
C ALA A 86 4.55 -5.40 8.03
N ALA A 87 4.19 -4.56 7.06
CA ALA A 87 5.05 -4.21 5.95
C ALA A 87 6.30 -3.46 6.39
N THR A 88 7.43 -3.87 5.83
CA THR A 88 8.70 -3.15 5.91
C THR A 88 9.19 -2.93 4.49
N ARG A 89 10.14 -2.02 4.32
CA ARG A 89 10.70 -1.78 2.99
C ARG A 89 11.26 -3.07 2.38
N GLU A 90 11.98 -3.84 3.17
CA GLU A 90 12.57 -5.11 2.69
C GLU A 90 11.49 -6.11 2.28
N ARG A 91 10.44 -6.25 3.09
CA ARG A 91 9.37 -7.20 2.78
C ARG A 91 8.62 -6.79 1.52
N ILE A 92 8.40 -5.49 1.33
CA ILE A 92 7.73 -4.99 0.12
C ILE A 92 8.62 -5.22 -1.10
N GLU A 93 9.90 -4.89 -1.03
CA GLU A 93 10.82 -5.08 -2.15
C GLU A 93 10.97 -6.56 -2.50
N ASP A 94 11.02 -7.43 -1.51
CA ASP A 94 11.05 -8.88 -1.73
C ASP A 94 9.79 -9.33 -2.48
N ALA A 95 8.64 -8.82 -2.10
CA ALA A 95 7.38 -9.16 -2.75
C ALA A 95 7.35 -8.65 -4.20
N LEU A 96 7.93 -7.48 -4.46
CA LEU A 96 8.01 -6.92 -5.80
C LEU A 96 8.91 -7.75 -6.72
N SER A 97 9.89 -8.43 -6.15
CA SER A 97 10.84 -9.26 -6.90
C SER A 97 10.32 -10.68 -7.17
N ALA A 98 9.26 -11.05 -6.51
CA ALA A 98 8.71 -12.40 -6.61
C ALA A 98 7.98 -12.66 -7.93
#